data_318d9c2db43ebf883f08fbfdb58b8b9a
#
_entry.id   318d9c2db43ebf883f08fbfdb58b8b9a
#
_cell.length_a   1.000
_cell.length_b   1.000
_cell.length_c   1.000
_cell.angle_alpha   90.00
_cell.angle_beta   90.00
_cell.angle_gamma   90.00
#
_symmetry.space_group_name_H-M   'P 1'
#
loop_
_entity.id
_entity.type
_entity.pdbx_description
1 polymer ?
#
loop_
_entity_poly.entity_id
_entity_poly.type
_entity_poly.pdbx_seq_one_letter_code
_entity_poly.pdbx_strand_id
1 'polypeptide(L)'
;LERTPLPDCNGVPVEATANGQIPASDLCQLWDGVNMLRGDAAVTLAELNLSYRAAFGTDICVTDSYRTLAEQRRLAYTKGRLAATPGHSNHGWGLAVDLCSSVTNSSASMSWLNENGPTFGWENPPWARRGGSGPYEPWHWEYVPGTLEKGTAWGRNNS
;
A
#
# COMPACT_ATOMS: atom_id res chain seq x y z
N LEU A 1 5.68 2.52 27.75
CA LEU A 1 6.10 2.88 26.40
C LEU A 1 5.68 1.76 25.45
N GLU A 2 4.68 2.04 24.64
CA GLU A 2 4.30 1.10 23.59
C GLU A 2 5.45 0.99 22.59
N ARG A 3 5.86 -0.24 22.33
CA ARG A 3 6.83 -0.48 21.26
C ARG A 3 6.14 -0.25 19.93
N THR A 4 6.74 0.59 19.08
CA THR A 4 6.26 0.70 17.71
C THR A 4 6.45 -0.66 17.01
N PRO A 5 5.49 -1.10 16.19
CA PRO A 5 5.61 -2.39 15.48
C PRO A 5 6.79 -2.44 14.51
N LEU A 6 7.36 -1.30 14.14
CA LEU A 6 8.56 -1.18 13.31
C LEU A 6 9.59 -0.32 14.05
N PRO A 7 10.42 -0.91 14.94
CA PRO A 7 11.32 -0.13 15.82
C PRO A 7 12.40 0.66 15.06
N ASP A 8 12.76 0.24 13.84
CA ASP A 8 13.77 0.91 13.03
C ASP A 8 13.18 2.00 12.11
N CYS A 9 11.88 2.24 12.20
CA CYS A 9 11.16 3.20 11.37
C CYS A 9 10.75 4.41 12.22
N ASN A 10 11.12 5.63 11.78
CA ASN A 10 10.74 6.84 12.51
C ASN A 10 9.31 7.32 12.25
N GLY A 11 8.62 6.73 11.26
CA GLY A 11 7.24 7.07 10.92
C GLY A 11 7.06 8.44 10.25
N VAL A 12 8.12 9.06 9.79
CA VAL A 12 8.08 10.40 9.20
C VAL A 12 7.83 10.29 7.68
N PRO A 13 6.90 11.09 7.13
CA PRO A 13 6.74 11.18 5.68
C PRO A 13 7.96 11.83 5.03
N VAL A 14 8.32 11.34 3.85
CA VAL A 14 9.42 11.89 3.05
C VAL A 14 8.90 13.04 2.21
N GLU A 15 9.58 14.17 2.27
CA GLU A 15 9.29 15.33 1.43
C GLU A 15 10.14 15.32 0.15
N ALA A 16 9.62 15.93 -0.90
CA ALA A 16 10.34 16.37 -2.09
C ALA A 16 11.15 15.31 -2.84
N THR A 17 10.66 14.08 -2.97
CA THR A 17 11.25 13.08 -3.85
C THR A 17 10.39 12.87 -5.10
N ALA A 18 11.02 12.36 -6.16
CA ALA A 18 10.30 12.00 -7.38
C ALA A 18 9.67 10.60 -7.23
N ASN A 19 8.51 10.43 -7.84
CA ASN A 19 7.78 9.14 -7.84
C ASN A 19 8.64 8.02 -8.41
N GLY A 20 8.74 6.92 -7.68
CA GLY A 20 9.56 5.77 -8.06
C GLY A 20 11.06 5.97 -7.87
N GLN A 21 11.48 7.06 -7.25
CA GLN A 21 12.88 7.43 -7.06
C GLN A 21 13.17 7.79 -5.60
N ILE A 22 12.47 7.17 -4.66
CA ILE A 22 12.68 7.38 -3.23
C ILE A 22 13.90 6.56 -2.78
N PRO A 23 14.91 7.18 -2.15
CA PRO A 23 16.05 6.43 -1.60
C PRO A 23 15.57 5.41 -0.57
N ALA A 24 16.21 4.23 -0.54
CA ALA A 24 15.86 3.18 0.41
C ALA A 24 15.99 3.65 1.87
N SER A 25 16.91 4.58 2.15
CA SER A 25 17.08 5.18 3.48
C SER A 25 15.87 5.98 3.95
N ASP A 26 15.00 6.40 3.03
CA ASP A 26 13.79 7.17 3.31
C ASP A 26 12.54 6.29 3.35
N LEU A 27 12.70 4.98 3.19
CA LEU A 27 11.63 3.99 3.25
C LEU A 27 11.81 3.12 4.48
N CYS A 28 10.71 2.53 4.95
CA CYS A 28 10.73 1.58 6.06
C CYS A 28 10.34 0.19 5.56
N GLN A 29 11.12 -0.82 5.96
CA GLN A 29 10.75 -2.21 5.70
C GLN A 29 9.57 -2.63 6.57
N LEU A 30 8.67 -3.41 5.98
CA LEU A 30 7.57 -4.04 6.71
C LEU A 30 8.10 -5.28 7.47
N TRP A 31 7.20 -5.91 8.23
CA TRP A 31 7.50 -7.09 9.05
C TRP A 31 8.05 -8.28 8.27
N ASP A 32 7.80 -8.36 6.95
CA ASP A 32 8.29 -9.46 6.10
C ASP A 32 9.77 -9.30 5.70
N GLY A 33 10.39 -8.15 5.99
CA GLY A 33 11.78 -7.88 5.65
C GLY A 33 12.05 -7.68 4.16
N VAL A 34 11.01 -7.55 3.34
CA VAL A 34 11.11 -7.45 1.87
C VAL A 34 10.40 -6.20 1.36
N ASN A 35 9.13 -6.03 1.72
CA ASN A 35 8.33 -4.91 1.27
C ASN A 35 8.71 -3.64 2.01
N MET A 36 8.64 -2.49 1.32
CA MET A 36 8.96 -1.18 1.88
C MET A 36 7.86 -0.17 1.54
N LEU A 37 7.66 0.78 2.45
CA LEU A 37 6.73 1.89 2.27
C LEU A 37 7.34 3.18 2.82
N ARG A 38 6.73 4.31 2.47
CA ARG A 38 7.02 5.59 3.13
C ARG A 38 6.78 5.42 4.65
N GLY A 39 7.59 6.08 5.47
CA GLY A 39 7.63 5.82 6.92
C GLY A 39 6.28 5.88 7.62
N ASP A 40 5.48 6.90 7.37
CA ASP A 40 4.16 7.05 7.99
C ASP A 40 3.18 5.94 7.53
N ALA A 41 3.19 5.61 6.25
CA ALA A 41 2.37 4.51 5.72
C ALA A 41 2.81 3.16 6.29
N ALA A 42 4.11 2.93 6.40
CA ALA A 42 4.66 1.68 6.94
C ALA A 42 4.23 1.46 8.39
N VAL A 43 4.35 2.49 9.24
CA VAL A 43 3.99 2.39 10.67
C VAL A 43 2.50 2.10 10.83
N THR A 44 1.62 2.80 10.12
CA THR A 44 0.18 2.59 10.25
C THR A 44 -0.25 1.21 9.73
N LEU A 45 0.37 0.74 8.64
CA LEU A 45 0.08 -0.61 8.15
C LEU A 45 0.56 -1.68 9.15
N ALA A 46 1.70 -1.47 9.77
CA ALA A 46 2.21 -2.38 10.79
C ALA A 46 1.31 -2.42 12.03
N GLU A 47 0.72 -1.27 12.41
CA GLU A 47 -0.27 -1.22 13.49
C GLU A 47 -1.54 -1.99 13.10
N LEU A 48 -2.04 -1.80 11.90
CA LEU A 48 -3.16 -2.58 11.36
C LEU A 48 -2.83 -4.08 11.37
N ASN A 49 -1.60 -4.43 11.00
CA ASN A 49 -1.14 -5.82 10.99
C ASN A 49 -1.16 -6.46 12.39
N LEU A 50 -0.83 -5.72 13.44
CA LEU A 50 -0.92 -6.25 14.80
C LEU A 50 -2.36 -6.64 15.16
N SER A 51 -3.32 -5.80 14.79
CA SER A 51 -4.74 -6.10 15.01
C SER A 51 -5.20 -7.28 14.15
N TYR A 52 -4.73 -7.36 12.91
CA TYR A 52 -5.02 -8.47 12.01
C TYR A 52 -4.48 -9.79 12.58
N ARG A 53 -3.24 -9.79 13.07
CA ARG A 53 -2.64 -10.98 13.72
C ARG A 53 -3.44 -11.42 14.92
N ALA A 54 -3.94 -10.49 15.72
CA ALA A 54 -4.79 -10.83 16.87
C ALA A 54 -6.08 -11.52 16.44
N ALA A 55 -6.64 -11.12 15.28
CA ALA A 55 -7.87 -11.70 14.76
C ALA A 55 -7.67 -13.03 14.03
N PHE A 56 -6.59 -13.18 13.28
CA PHE A 56 -6.40 -14.31 12.35
C PHE A 56 -5.18 -15.20 12.66
N GLY A 57 -4.32 -14.80 13.60
CA GLY A 57 -3.15 -15.59 14.00
C GLY A 57 -1.97 -15.54 13.01
N THR A 58 -2.05 -14.73 11.96
CA THR A 58 -1.00 -14.61 10.95
C THR A 58 -0.87 -13.16 10.49
N ASP A 59 0.28 -12.80 9.94
CA ASP A 59 0.51 -11.48 9.38
C ASP A 59 -0.27 -11.26 8.09
N ILE A 60 -0.59 -10.00 7.79
CA ILE A 60 -1.12 -9.61 6.48
C ILE A 60 -0.05 -9.94 5.44
N CYS A 61 -0.42 -10.74 4.44
CA CYS A 61 0.49 -11.09 3.35
C CYS A 61 0.48 -10.01 2.26
N VAL A 62 1.65 -9.44 1.97
CA VAL A 62 1.83 -8.38 0.98
C VAL A 62 2.73 -8.88 -0.14
N THR A 63 2.28 -8.75 -1.40
CA THR A 63 3.06 -9.16 -2.59
C THR A 63 3.82 -8.00 -3.21
N ASP A 64 3.32 -6.77 -3.09
CA ASP A 64 3.93 -5.59 -3.69
C ASP A 64 3.70 -4.37 -2.79
N SER A 65 4.63 -3.42 -2.85
CA SER A 65 4.63 -2.24 -1.99
C SER A 65 5.25 -1.07 -2.74
N TYR A 66 6.29 -0.42 -2.19
CA TYR A 66 7.02 0.58 -2.95
C TYR A 66 7.55 -0.05 -4.25
N ARG A 67 7.37 0.69 -5.33
CA ARG A 67 7.76 0.27 -6.68
C ARG A 67 8.63 1.34 -7.30
N THR A 68 9.81 0.94 -7.79
CA THR A 68 10.73 1.87 -8.47
C THR A 68 10.17 2.30 -9.82
N LEU A 69 10.67 3.42 -10.35
CA LEU A 69 10.29 3.89 -11.67
C LEU A 69 10.61 2.84 -12.76
N ALA A 70 11.74 2.15 -12.62
CA ALA A 70 12.11 1.07 -13.54
C ALA A 70 11.11 -0.08 -13.51
N GLU A 71 10.65 -0.47 -12.33
CA GLU A 71 9.62 -1.50 -12.17
C GLU A 71 8.27 -1.05 -12.75
N GLN A 72 7.90 0.22 -12.55
CA GLN A 72 6.69 0.79 -13.15
C GLN A 72 6.75 0.75 -14.69
N ARG A 73 7.92 1.08 -15.26
CA ARG A 73 8.12 1.01 -16.72
C ARG A 73 7.97 -0.41 -17.25
N ARG A 74 8.51 -1.39 -16.54
CA ARG A 74 8.33 -2.81 -16.90
C ARG A 74 6.87 -3.23 -16.85
N LEU A 75 6.12 -2.81 -15.83
CA LEU A 75 4.69 -3.11 -15.72
C LEU A 75 3.88 -2.44 -16.83
N ALA A 76 4.19 -1.19 -17.18
CA ALA A 76 3.53 -0.50 -18.28
C ALA A 76 3.76 -1.23 -19.61
N TYR A 77 4.95 -1.77 -19.81
CA TYR A 77 5.27 -2.55 -20.99
C TYR A 77 4.49 -3.88 -21.05
N THR A 78 4.34 -4.55 -19.91
CA THR A 78 3.69 -5.87 -19.86
C THR A 78 2.17 -5.80 -19.70
N LYS A 79 1.64 -4.83 -18.96
CA LYS A 79 0.21 -4.69 -18.66
C LYS A 79 -0.50 -3.63 -19.51
N GLY A 80 0.25 -2.78 -20.20
CA GLY A 80 -0.31 -1.73 -21.04
C GLY A 80 -1.20 -0.79 -20.24
N ARG A 81 -2.47 -0.64 -20.69
CA ARG A 81 -3.44 0.29 -20.07
C ARG A 81 -3.89 -0.09 -18.66
N LEU A 82 -3.61 -1.32 -18.21
CA LEU A 82 -3.96 -1.77 -16.85
C LEU A 82 -2.99 -1.26 -15.80
N ALA A 83 -1.81 -0.82 -16.20
CA ALA A 83 -0.84 -0.21 -15.30
C ALA A 83 -0.95 1.30 -15.31
N ALA A 84 -0.60 1.94 -14.19
CA ALA A 84 -0.45 3.39 -14.14
C ALA A 84 0.66 3.84 -15.09
N THR A 85 0.56 5.05 -15.60
CA THR A 85 1.66 5.70 -16.33
C THR A 85 2.88 5.79 -15.40
N PRO A 86 4.08 5.35 -15.85
CA PRO A 86 5.27 5.45 -15.01
C PRO A 86 5.48 6.86 -14.47
N GLY A 87 5.80 6.96 -13.18
CA GLY A 87 5.93 8.23 -12.47
C GLY A 87 4.64 8.73 -11.82
N HIS A 88 3.52 8.00 -11.95
CA HIS A 88 2.21 8.41 -11.43
C HIS A 88 1.58 7.41 -10.44
N SER A 89 2.17 6.22 -10.28
CA SER A 89 1.62 5.20 -9.38
C SER A 89 1.75 5.59 -7.90
N ASN A 90 0.73 5.29 -7.10
CA ASN A 90 0.81 5.42 -5.64
C ASN A 90 1.80 4.42 -5.02
N HIS A 91 2.09 3.31 -5.69
CA HIS A 91 3.20 2.43 -5.31
C HIS A 91 4.55 3.15 -5.41
N GLY A 92 4.72 4.04 -6.37
CA GLY A 92 5.94 4.84 -6.54
C GLY A 92 6.12 5.92 -5.48
N TRP A 93 5.07 6.27 -4.75
CA TRP A 93 5.14 7.15 -3.59
C TRP A 93 5.34 6.39 -2.27
N GLY A 94 5.38 5.06 -2.31
CA GLY A 94 5.42 4.24 -1.10
C GLY A 94 4.13 4.32 -0.30
N LEU A 95 2.99 4.49 -0.97
CA LEU A 95 1.68 4.72 -0.35
C LEU A 95 0.63 3.68 -0.74
N ALA A 96 1.03 2.61 -1.41
CA ALA A 96 0.14 1.53 -1.82
C ALA A 96 0.78 0.17 -1.61
N VAL A 97 -0.06 -0.81 -1.33
CA VAL A 97 0.32 -2.23 -1.25
C VAL A 97 -0.65 -3.07 -2.06
N ASP A 98 -0.14 -4.19 -2.56
CA ASP A 98 -0.97 -5.26 -3.11
C ASP A 98 -0.93 -6.45 -2.17
N LEU A 99 -2.10 -6.96 -1.80
CA LEU A 99 -2.25 -8.09 -0.90
C LEU A 99 -2.12 -9.42 -1.66
N CYS A 100 -1.63 -10.44 -0.97
CA CYS A 100 -1.57 -11.79 -1.51
C CYS A 100 -2.96 -12.35 -1.78
N SER A 101 -3.06 -13.27 -2.75
CA SER A 101 -4.32 -13.94 -3.06
C SER A 101 -4.90 -14.73 -1.88
N SER A 102 -4.05 -15.22 -0.97
CA SER A 102 -4.51 -15.89 0.26
C SER A 102 -5.35 -14.96 1.14
N VAL A 103 -5.10 -13.65 1.09
CA VAL A 103 -5.90 -12.64 1.80
C VAL A 103 -7.14 -12.29 1.00
N THR A 104 -6.98 -11.96 -0.28
CA THR A 104 -8.11 -11.49 -1.11
C THR A 104 -9.14 -12.59 -1.40
N ASN A 105 -8.74 -13.85 -1.37
CA ASN A 105 -9.65 -14.98 -1.51
C ASN A 105 -10.35 -15.37 -0.20
N SER A 106 -9.98 -14.76 0.92
CA SER A 106 -10.63 -14.96 2.22
C SER A 106 -11.68 -13.89 2.45
N SER A 107 -12.95 -14.26 2.39
CA SER A 107 -14.05 -13.31 2.67
C SER A 107 -13.97 -12.76 4.10
N ALA A 108 -13.55 -13.56 5.06
CA ALA A 108 -13.38 -13.14 6.45
C ALA A 108 -12.28 -12.07 6.56
N SER A 109 -11.13 -12.30 5.93
CA SER A 109 -10.02 -11.33 5.94
C SER A 109 -10.41 -10.03 5.24
N MET A 110 -11.04 -10.11 4.09
CA MET A 110 -11.44 -8.92 3.32
C MET A 110 -12.52 -8.12 4.04
N SER A 111 -13.51 -8.78 4.64
CA SER A 111 -14.52 -8.12 5.48
C SER A 111 -13.87 -7.37 6.64
N TRP A 112 -12.96 -8.03 7.33
CA TRP A 112 -12.24 -7.45 8.46
C TRP A 112 -11.40 -6.24 8.04
N LEU A 113 -10.66 -6.35 6.93
CA LEU A 113 -9.83 -5.25 6.42
C LEU A 113 -10.68 -4.07 5.97
N ASN A 114 -11.81 -4.30 5.30
CA ASN A 114 -12.71 -3.22 4.90
C ASN A 114 -13.32 -2.50 6.12
N GLU A 115 -13.56 -3.21 7.20
CA GLU A 115 -14.09 -2.65 8.45
C GLU A 115 -13.03 -1.91 9.24
N ASN A 116 -11.83 -2.45 9.35
CA ASN A 116 -10.79 -1.95 10.26
C ASN A 116 -9.71 -1.11 9.59
N GLY A 117 -9.45 -1.31 8.30
CA GLY A 117 -8.41 -0.59 7.55
C GLY A 117 -8.54 0.93 7.62
N PRO A 118 -9.75 1.50 7.40
CA PRO A 118 -9.92 2.95 7.41
C PRO A 118 -9.50 3.63 8.72
N THR A 119 -9.64 2.96 9.85
CA THR A 119 -9.19 3.48 11.15
C THR A 119 -7.68 3.79 11.14
N PHE A 120 -6.91 3.02 10.36
CA PHE A 120 -5.47 3.19 10.21
C PHE A 120 -5.10 3.95 8.92
N GLY A 121 -6.10 4.49 8.22
CA GLY A 121 -5.88 5.25 6.99
C GLY A 121 -5.73 4.39 5.73
N TRP A 122 -5.99 3.09 5.81
CA TRP A 122 -5.83 2.18 4.67
C TRP A 122 -7.16 1.77 4.07
N GLU A 123 -7.31 1.95 2.77
CA GLU A 123 -8.54 1.62 2.05
C GLU A 123 -8.24 0.98 0.70
N ASN A 124 -9.11 0.04 0.32
CA ASN A 124 -9.25 -0.37 -1.07
C ASN A 124 -10.02 0.74 -1.78
N PRO A 125 -9.41 1.45 -2.75
CA PRO A 125 -10.06 2.64 -3.32
C PRO A 125 -11.32 2.30 -4.08
N PRO A 126 -12.30 3.24 -4.15
CA PRO A 126 -13.59 2.99 -4.81
C PRO A 126 -13.48 2.50 -6.25
N TRP A 127 -12.52 3.01 -7.02
CA TRP A 127 -12.34 2.59 -8.41
C TRP A 127 -11.97 1.11 -8.55
N ALA A 128 -11.30 0.54 -7.54
CA ALA A 128 -10.80 -0.83 -7.55
C ALA A 128 -11.83 -1.86 -7.06
N ARG A 129 -12.95 -1.39 -6.54
CA ARG A 129 -14.00 -2.24 -5.97
C ARG A 129 -14.88 -2.82 -7.06
N ARG A 130 -15.59 -3.88 -6.71
CA ARG A 130 -16.59 -4.49 -7.60
C ARG A 130 -17.64 -3.43 -7.99
N GLY A 131 -17.84 -3.25 -9.30
CA GLY A 131 -18.73 -2.21 -9.82
C GLY A 131 -18.15 -0.79 -9.81
N GLY A 132 -16.87 -0.64 -9.50
CA GLY A 132 -16.17 0.65 -9.52
C GLY A 132 -15.85 1.12 -10.94
N SER A 133 -15.27 2.32 -11.04
CA SER A 133 -14.96 2.96 -12.32
C SER A 133 -13.70 2.43 -13.00
N GLY A 134 -12.88 1.67 -12.29
CA GLY A 134 -11.62 1.09 -12.80
C GLY A 134 -11.64 -0.43 -12.83
N PRO A 135 -10.47 -1.04 -13.08
CA PRO A 135 -10.34 -2.48 -12.99
C PRO A 135 -10.65 -2.98 -11.58
N TYR A 136 -11.21 -4.18 -11.46
CA TYR A 136 -11.45 -4.78 -10.16
C TYR A 136 -10.13 -5.29 -9.58
N GLU A 137 -9.64 -4.61 -8.54
CA GLU A 137 -8.38 -4.94 -7.87
C GLU A 137 -8.59 -5.01 -6.36
N PRO A 138 -9.17 -6.10 -5.83
CA PRO A 138 -9.42 -6.23 -4.40
C PRO A 138 -8.12 -6.31 -3.57
N TRP A 139 -7.00 -6.60 -4.21
CA TRP A 139 -5.68 -6.64 -3.58
C TRP A 139 -5.07 -5.26 -3.38
N HIS A 140 -5.49 -4.22 -4.12
CA HIS A 140 -4.87 -2.90 -4.11
C HIS A 140 -5.41 -2.04 -2.98
N TRP A 141 -4.53 -1.63 -2.06
CA TRP A 141 -4.87 -0.80 -0.90
C TRP A 141 -3.95 0.41 -0.83
N GLU A 142 -4.52 1.55 -0.47
CA GLU A 142 -3.80 2.83 -0.44
C GLU A 142 -3.88 3.48 0.94
N TYR A 143 -2.76 4.14 1.31
CA TYR A 143 -2.70 4.97 2.52
C TYR A 143 -3.29 6.34 2.20
N VAL A 144 -4.55 6.55 2.57
CA VAL A 144 -5.33 7.72 2.17
C VAL A 144 -4.75 9.05 2.66
N PRO A 145 -4.26 9.19 3.92
CA PRO A 145 -3.65 10.46 4.33
C PRO A 145 -2.49 10.89 3.43
N GLY A 146 -1.70 9.93 2.97
CA GLY A 146 -0.58 10.21 2.05
C GLY A 146 -1.04 10.53 0.64
N THR A 147 -1.99 9.78 0.10
CA THR A 147 -2.50 10.03 -1.25
C THR A 147 -3.31 11.33 -1.33
N LEU A 148 -3.98 11.74 -0.26
CA LEU A 148 -4.61 13.06 -0.16
C LEU A 148 -3.56 14.18 -0.23
N GLU A 149 -2.47 14.04 0.52
CA GLU A 149 -1.36 15.00 0.51
C GLU A 149 -0.75 15.15 -0.88
N LYS A 150 -0.61 14.03 -1.61
CA LYS A 150 -0.05 14.03 -2.98
C LYS A 150 -1.07 14.44 -4.04
N GLY A 151 -2.35 14.58 -3.70
CA GLY A 151 -3.40 14.86 -4.66
C GLY A 151 -3.74 13.68 -5.56
N THR A 152 -3.42 12.46 -5.14
CA THR A 152 -3.62 11.24 -5.92
C THR A 152 -4.65 10.28 -5.32
N ALA A 153 -5.33 10.71 -4.25
CA ALA A 153 -6.33 9.88 -3.60
C ALA A 153 -7.47 9.54 -4.58
N TRP A 154 -7.83 8.27 -4.59
CA TRP A 154 -8.96 7.72 -5.35
C TRP A 154 -8.86 7.85 -6.88
N GLY A 155 -7.72 8.25 -7.40
CA GLY A 155 -7.47 8.31 -8.84
C GLY A 155 -7.20 6.92 -9.43
N ARG A 156 -8.02 6.48 -10.37
CA ARG A 156 -7.94 5.13 -10.95
C ARG A 156 -6.64 4.82 -11.69
N ASN A 157 -5.91 5.84 -12.08
CA ASN A 157 -4.65 5.68 -12.82
C ASN A 157 -3.42 5.63 -11.89
N ASN A 158 -3.65 5.49 -10.58
CA ASN A 158 -2.58 5.54 -9.57
C ASN A 158 -2.21 4.15 -9.01
N SER A 159 -2.71 3.14 -9.65
CA SER A 159 -2.42 1.74 -9.32
C SER A 159 -0.96 1.35 -9.52
#